data_cdd70a8ed7c450c902de7fe2bdda05dc
#
_entry.id   cdd70a8ed7c450c902de7fe2bdda05dc
#
_cell.length_a   1.000
_cell.length_b   1.000
_cell.length_c   1.000
_cell.angle_alpha   90.00
_cell.angle_beta   90.00
_cell.angle_gamma   90.00
#
_symmetry.space_group_name_H-M   'P 1'
#
loop_
_entity.id
_entity.type
_entity.pdbx_description
1 polymer ?
#
loop_
_entity_poly.entity_id
_entity_poly.type
_entity_poly.pdbx_seq_one_letter_code
_entity_poly.pdbx_strand_id
1 'polypeptide(L)'
;NNAGVMAPPFLKTYENLEMTFGVNYIGYYLLTNKIMPVLRDVSGSRVINISSIAHYRVNGINWDNINSQIHYNKHEAYDLSNLFRIMFTVELEQKLRQKNYQTIAISCHPGVTITNICRHIPMAKVLQNNSIFAKIINKLVFHTPHQAAMSALMATTSLSVKGGDFVGLDTK
;
A
#
# COMPACT_ATOMS: atom_id res chain seq x y z
N ASN A 1 7.72 -1.30 -4.08
CA ASN A 1 7.28 -1.57 -2.70
C ASN A 1 5.86 -2.14 -2.71
N ASN A 2 5.74 -3.48 -2.55
CA ASN A 2 4.44 -4.17 -2.65
C ASN A 2 4.16 -5.10 -1.46
N ALA A 3 5.17 -5.53 -0.69
CA ALA A 3 4.96 -6.42 0.44
C ALA A 3 3.94 -5.85 1.44
N GLY A 4 3.02 -6.69 1.94
CA GLY A 4 2.01 -6.20 2.87
C GLY A 4 1.26 -7.32 3.58
N VAL A 5 0.73 -6.95 4.73
CA VAL A 5 -0.20 -7.77 5.53
C VAL A 5 -1.45 -6.95 5.80
N MET A 6 -2.59 -7.62 5.92
CA MET A 6 -3.87 -6.99 6.20
C MET A 6 -4.59 -7.69 7.34
N ALA A 7 -4.93 -6.91 8.36
CA ALA A 7 -5.73 -7.31 9.51
C ALA A 7 -5.25 -8.61 10.21
N PRO A 8 -3.92 -8.83 10.44
CA PRO A 8 -3.45 -9.94 11.24
C PRO A 8 -3.95 -9.79 12.70
N PRO A 9 -3.86 -10.85 13.53
CA PRO A 9 -3.93 -10.67 14.97
C PRO A 9 -2.78 -9.76 15.44
N PHE A 10 -2.86 -9.23 16.67
CA PHE A 10 -1.76 -8.43 17.21
C PHE A 10 -0.47 -9.26 17.28
N LEU A 11 0.49 -8.87 16.48
CA LEU A 11 1.82 -9.48 16.38
C LEU A 11 2.86 -8.36 16.30
N LYS A 12 4.08 -8.66 16.72
CA LYS A 12 5.21 -7.75 16.61
C LYS A 12 6.28 -8.33 15.67
N THR A 13 7.00 -7.44 15.00
CA THR A 13 8.22 -7.78 14.26
C THR A 13 9.35 -8.05 15.25
N TYR A 14 10.50 -8.52 14.72
CA TYR A 14 11.71 -8.69 15.53
C TYR A 14 12.15 -7.37 16.19
N GLU A 15 11.96 -6.24 15.51
CA GLU A 15 12.27 -4.89 15.99
C GLU A 15 11.21 -4.32 16.95
N ASN A 16 10.29 -5.16 17.42
CA ASN A 16 9.23 -4.78 18.37
C ASN A 16 8.20 -3.76 17.81
N LEU A 17 8.05 -3.69 16.48
CA LEU A 17 7.01 -2.89 15.82
C LEU A 17 5.73 -3.73 15.65
N GLU A 18 4.57 -3.06 15.70
CA GLU A 18 3.32 -3.73 15.29
C GLU A 18 3.46 -4.24 13.85
N MET A 19 2.98 -5.45 13.59
CA MET A 19 3.27 -6.19 12.35
C MET A 19 2.87 -5.41 11.10
N THR A 20 1.70 -4.77 11.10
CA THR A 20 1.21 -4.03 9.94
C THR A 20 2.01 -2.74 9.72
N PHE A 21 2.28 -2.01 10.80
CA PHE A 21 3.12 -0.81 10.77
C PHE A 21 4.55 -1.14 10.29
N GLY A 22 5.14 -2.19 10.87
CA GLY A 22 6.50 -2.62 10.53
C GLY A 22 6.65 -3.06 9.07
N VAL A 23 5.77 -3.98 8.61
CA VAL A 23 5.86 -4.54 7.25
C VAL A 23 5.40 -3.53 6.20
N ASN A 24 4.23 -2.91 6.41
CA ASN A 24 3.59 -2.12 5.38
C ASN A 24 4.20 -0.73 5.21
N TYR A 25 4.85 -0.18 6.23
CA TYR A 25 5.38 1.17 6.20
C TYR A 25 6.89 1.23 6.48
N ILE A 26 7.35 0.78 7.65
CA ILE A 26 8.77 0.88 8.03
C ILE A 26 9.65 0.08 7.08
N GLY A 27 9.20 -1.10 6.62
CA GLY A 27 9.90 -1.89 5.61
C GLY A 27 10.10 -1.14 4.29
N TYR A 28 9.10 -0.42 3.82
CA TYR A 28 9.19 0.41 2.60
C TYR A 28 10.16 1.57 2.79
N TYR A 29 10.05 2.24 3.93
CA TYR A 29 10.94 3.35 4.29
C TYR A 29 12.40 2.90 4.31
N LEU A 30 12.70 1.82 5.02
CA LEU A 30 14.08 1.31 5.14
C LEU A 30 14.64 0.83 3.81
N LEU A 31 13.86 0.03 3.05
CA LEU A 31 14.28 -0.47 1.75
C LEU A 31 14.58 0.69 0.80
N THR A 32 13.66 1.64 0.71
CA THR A 32 13.81 2.79 -0.19
C THR A 32 15.05 3.61 0.16
N ASN A 33 15.28 3.91 1.46
CA ASN A 33 16.47 4.65 1.86
C ASN A 33 17.77 3.89 1.54
N LYS A 34 17.79 2.56 1.70
CA LYS A 34 18.98 1.75 1.41
C LYS A 34 19.31 1.68 -0.08
N ILE A 35 18.30 1.65 -0.97
CA ILE A 35 18.53 1.57 -2.41
C ILE A 35 18.62 2.95 -3.09
N MET A 36 18.22 4.01 -2.41
CA MET A 36 18.20 5.37 -2.98
C MET A 36 19.56 5.82 -3.56
N PRO A 37 20.73 5.52 -2.96
CA PRO A 37 22.02 5.88 -3.54
C PRO A 37 22.25 5.36 -4.96
N VAL A 38 21.65 4.25 -5.34
CA VAL A 38 21.77 3.67 -6.70
C VAL A 38 20.65 4.11 -7.64
N LEU A 39 19.56 4.65 -7.12
CA LEU A 39 18.40 5.08 -7.93
C LEU A 39 18.42 6.56 -8.26
N ARG A 40 18.83 7.40 -7.31
CA ARG A 40 18.59 8.85 -7.30
C ARG A 40 19.02 9.60 -8.58
N ASP A 41 20.08 9.14 -9.22
CA ASP A 41 20.69 9.80 -10.39
C ASP A 41 20.34 9.06 -11.71
N VAL A 42 19.51 8.01 -11.65
CA VAL A 42 19.10 7.24 -12.83
C VAL A 42 17.86 7.86 -13.45
N SER A 43 18.00 8.37 -14.66
CA SER A 43 16.88 8.95 -15.41
C SER A 43 15.77 7.93 -15.64
N GLY A 44 14.52 8.33 -15.39
CA GLY A 44 13.35 7.48 -15.54
C GLY A 44 13.12 6.48 -14.39
N SER A 45 14.00 6.46 -13.37
CA SER A 45 13.80 5.58 -12.22
C SER A 45 12.59 6.03 -11.38
N ARG A 46 11.88 5.05 -10.81
CA ARG A 46 10.66 5.28 -10.04
C ARG A 46 10.63 4.45 -8.78
N VAL A 47 10.21 5.06 -7.68
CA VAL A 47 9.81 4.37 -6.45
C VAL A 47 8.30 4.31 -6.42
N ILE A 48 7.72 3.10 -6.50
CA ILE A 48 6.28 2.91 -6.52
C ILE A 48 5.86 2.23 -5.23
N ASN A 49 5.02 2.89 -4.46
CA ASN A 49 4.49 2.42 -3.18
C ASN A 49 3.04 1.96 -3.36
N ILE A 50 2.79 0.66 -3.22
CA ILE A 50 1.43 0.12 -3.27
C ILE A 50 0.71 0.48 -1.96
N SER A 51 -0.34 1.29 -2.07
CA SER A 51 -1.23 1.67 -0.99
C SER A 51 -2.63 1.06 -1.18
N SER A 52 -3.65 1.65 -0.59
CA SER A 52 -5.04 1.21 -0.69
C SER A 52 -5.98 2.39 -0.51
N ILE A 53 -7.20 2.29 -1.09
CA ILE A 53 -8.32 3.19 -0.78
C ILE A 53 -8.70 3.17 0.72
N ALA A 54 -8.22 2.18 1.46
CA ALA A 54 -8.40 2.07 2.91
C ALA A 54 -7.92 3.31 3.68
N HIS A 55 -6.95 4.06 3.15
CA HIS A 55 -6.45 5.29 3.76
C HIS A 55 -7.54 6.37 3.93
N TYR A 56 -8.59 6.37 3.10
CA TYR A 56 -9.72 7.32 3.23
C TYR A 56 -10.54 7.14 4.52
N ARG A 57 -10.41 5.99 5.21
CA ARG A 57 -11.12 5.74 6.46
C ARG A 57 -10.42 6.31 7.68
N VAL A 58 -9.21 6.84 7.52
CA VAL A 58 -8.44 7.44 8.62
C VAL A 58 -8.94 8.86 8.87
N ASN A 59 -9.55 9.08 10.04
CA ASN A 59 -10.06 10.40 10.47
C ASN A 59 -9.04 11.21 11.28
N GLY A 60 -7.92 10.60 11.68
CA GLY A 60 -6.86 11.22 12.46
C GLY A 60 -5.79 10.22 12.86
N ILE A 61 -4.63 10.72 13.27
CA ILE A 61 -3.50 9.90 13.70
C ILE A 61 -3.33 10.06 15.21
N ASN A 62 -3.47 8.96 15.94
CA ASN A 62 -3.08 8.92 17.34
C ASN A 62 -1.57 8.61 17.45
N TRP A 63 -0.78 9.68 17.58
CA TRP A 63 0.68 9.58 17.62
C TRP A 63 1.19 8.82 18.86
N ASP A 64 0.46 8.88 19.98
CA ASP A 64 0.85 8.17 21.21
C ASP A 64 0.64 6.65 21.11
N ASN A 65 -0.18 6.20 20.15
CA ASN A 65 -0.48 4.78 19.92
C ASN A 65 -0.08 4.30 18.52
N ILE A 66 0.89 4.92 17.88
CA ILE A 66 1.29 4.59 16.50
C ILE A 66 1.75 3.13 16.33
N ASN A 67 2.30 2.55 17.38
CA ASN A 67 2.74 1.14 17.44
C ASN A 67 1.69 0.22 18.08
N SER A 68 0.45 0.68 18.23
CA SER A 68 -0.70 -0.07 18.75
C SER A 68 -0.45 -0.77 20.10
N GLN A 69 0.35 -0.15 20.97
CA GLN A 69 0.69 -0.73 22.29
C GLN A 69 -0.37 -0.48 23.35
N ILE A 70 -1.15 0.60 23.20
CA ILE A 70 -2.22 0.98 24.13
C ILE A 70 -3.54 0.31 23.71
N HIS A 71 -3.85 0.37 22.42
CA HIS A 71 -5.05 -0.21 21.85
C HIS A 71 -4.73 -0.73 20.45
N TYR A 72 -5.20 -1.93 20.12
CA TYR A 72 -5.03 -2.54 18.80
C TYR A 72 -6.37 -2.79 18.14
N ASN A 73 -6.56 -2.15 16.98
CA ASN A 73 -7.61 -2.49 16.01
C ASN A 73 -6.95 -2.84 14.69
N LYS A 74 -7.07 -4.07 14.28
CA LYS A 74 -6.42 -4.60 13.07
C LYS A 74 -6.82 -3.89 11.77
N HIS A 75 -8.04 -3.33 11.69
CA HIS A 75 -8.50 -2.58 10.52
C HIS A 75 -7.93 -1.16 10.54
N GLU A 76 -7.95 -0.50 11.68
CA GLU A 76 -7.33 0.83 11.85
C GLU A 76 -5.82 0.79 11.58
N ALA A 77 -5.12 -0.23 12.08
CA ALA A 77 -3.69 -0.41 11.82
C ALA A 77 -3.41 -0.56 10.31
N TYR A 78 -4.25 -1.33 9.60
CA TYR A 78 -4.14 -1.46 8.15
C TYR A 78 -4.43 -0.13 7.42
N ASP A 79 -5.50 0.55 7.77
CA ASP A 79 -5.90 1.81 7.16
C ASP A 79 -4.82 2.88 7.35
N LEU A 80 -4.30 3.00 8.57
CA LEU A 80 -3.23 3.92 8.93
C LEU A 80 -1.93 3.59 8.20
N SER A 81 -1.56 2.32 8.07
CA SER A 81 -0.37 1.91 7.32
C SER A 81 -0.43 2.34 5.85
N ASN A 82 -1.62 2.34 5.25
CA ASN A 82 -1.81 2.81 3.88
C ASN A 82 -1.75 4.33 3.76
N LEU A 83 -2.24 5.07 4.75
CA LEU A 83 -2.05 6.52 4.82
C LEU A 83 -0.56 6.87 4.92
N PHE A 84 0.20 6.20 5.79
CA PHE A 84 1.63 6.42 5.92
C PHE A 84 2.41 6.17 4.62
N ARG A 85 2.00 5.19 3.82
CA ARG A 85 2.61 4.96 2.50
C ARG A 85 2.42 6.16 1.56
N ILE A 86 1.24 6.78 1.57
CA ILE A 86 0.97 7.98 0.76
C ILE A 86 1.76 9.17 1.30
N MET A 87 1.73 9.40 2.60
CA MET A 87 2.51 10.47 3.24
C MET A 87 4.01 10.31 2.94
N PHE A 88 4.53 9.10 3.05
CA PHE A 88 5.91 8.78 2.70
C PHE A 88 6.21 9.08 1.23
N THR A 89 5.31 8.74 0.31
CA THR A 89 5.49 9.00 -1.12
C THR A 89 5.57 10.49 -1.41
N VAL A 90 4.67 11.27 -0.83
CA VAL A 90 4.64 12.74 -1.01
C VAL A 90 5.90 13.37 -0.45
N GLU A 91 6.29 13.01 0.78
CA GLU A 91 7.50 13.54 1.42
C GLU A 91 8.77 13.12 0.66
N LEU A 92 8.83 11.86 0.20
CA LEU A 92 9.95 11.38 -0.60
C LEU A 92 10.07 12.17 -1.90
N GLU A 93 8.97 12.39 -2.62
CA GLU A 93 8.98 13.16 -3.86
C GLU A 93 9.47 14.59 -3.63
N GLN A 94 8.99 15.26 -2.59
CA GLN A 94 9.46 16.59 -2.24
C GLN A 94 10.98 16.63 -2.01
N LYS A 95 11.51 15.65 -1.26
CA LYS A 95 12.95 15.54 -1.00
C LYS A 95 13.76 15.24 -2.25
N LEU A 96 13.23 14.41 -3.15
CA LEU A 96 13.86 14.12 -4.43
C LEU A 96 13.96 15.39 -5.29
N ARG A 97 12.88 16.20 -5.36
CA ARG A 97 12.90 17.49 -6.11
C ARG A 97 13.84 18.51 -5.49
N GLN A 98 13.83 18.67 -4.17
CA GLN A 98 14.74 19.60 -3.47
C GLN A 98 16.22 19.29 -3.73
N LYS A 99 16.55 18.01 -3.92
CA LYS A 99 17.92 17.55 -4.21
C LYS A 99 18.24 17.43 -5.71
N ASN A 100 17.30 17.79 -6.59
CA ASN A 100 17.41 17.65 -8.04
C ASN A 100 17.73 16.20 -8.50
N TYR A 101 17.24 15.19 -7.77
CA TYR A 101 17.39 13.80 -8.15
C TYR A 101 16.46 13.43 -9.31
N GLN A 102 16.89 12.46 -10.13
CA GLN A 102 16.17 12.04 -11.34
C GLN A 102 15.01 11.08 -11.04
N THR A 103 15.08 10.36 -9.93
CA THR A 103 14.03 9.45 -9.45
C THR A 103 12.77 10.22 -9.11
N ILE A 104 11.61 9.64 -9.40
CA ILE A 104 10.30 10.11 -8.90
C ILE A 104 9.67 9.09 -7.96
N ALA A 105 8.86 9.56 -7.02
CA ALA A 105 8.10 8.71 -6.12
C ALA A 105 6.60 8.79 -6.43
N ILE A 106 5.93 7.62 -6.53
CA ILE A 106 4.52 7.50 -6.92
C ILE A 106 3.86 6.53 -5.95
N SER A 107 2.61 6.80 -5.57
CA SER A 107 1.76 5.82 -4.89
C SER A 107 0.67 5.31 -5.82
N CYS A 108 0.24 4.06 -5.61
CA CYS A 108 -0.89 3.51 -6.36
C CYS A 108 -1.71 2.55 -5.50
N HIS A 109 -2.93 2.24 -5.94
CA HIS A 109 -3.77 1.22 -5.32
C HIS A 109 -4.37 0.27 -6.36
N PRO A 110 -4.49 -1.03 -6.03
CA PRO A 110 -4.95 -2.07 -6.96
C PRO A 110 -6.48 -2.15 -7.10
N GLY A 111 -7.24 -1.20 -6.55
CA GLY A 111 -8.68 -1.36 -6.38
C GLY A 111 -9.02 -2.39 -5.31
N VAL A 112 -10.24 -2.90 -5.34
CA VAL A 112 -10.70 -3.94 -4.40
C VAL A 112 -10.52 -5.31 -5.04
N THR A 113 -9.59 -6.10 -4.51
CA THR A 113 -9.23 -7.42 -5.06
C THR A 113 -9.09 -8.43 -3.94
N ILE A 114 -9.67 -9.62 -4.12
CA ILE A 114 -9.52 -10.73 -3.17
C ILE A 114 -8.28 -11.53 -3.54
N THR A 115 -7.25 -11.43 -2.72
CA THR A 115 -5.99 -12.17 -2.85
C THR A 115 -5.59 -12.75 -1.49
N ASN A 116 -4.43 -13.39 -1.41
CA ASN A 116 -3.89 -13.92 -0.16
C ASN A 116 -3.64 -12.86 0.93
N ILE A 117 -3.63 -11.57 0.60
CA ILE A 117 -3.57 -10.49 1.60
C ILE A 117 -4.79 -10.53 2.53
N CYS A 118 -5.94 -11.01 2.02
CA CYS A 118 -7.21 -11.12 2.76
C CYS A 118 -7.30 -12.37 3.65
N ARG A 119 -6.23 -13.16 3.82
CA ARG A 119 -6.24 -14.44 4.57
C ARG A 119 -6.74 -14.35 6.02
N HIS A 120 -6.64 -13.17 6.63
CA HIS A 120 -7.10 -12.91 8.00
C HIS A 120 -8.53 -12.32 8.07
N ILE A 121 -9.23 -12.22 6.93
CA ILE A 121 -10.59 -11.71 6.84
C ILE A 121 -11.54 -12.89 6.61
N PRO A 122 -12.42 -13.22 7.57
CA PRO A 122 -13.33 -14.37 7.45
C PRO A 122 -14.22 -14.30 6.20
N MET A 123 -14.76 -13.14 5.88
CA MET A 123 -15.61 -12.93 4.71
C MET A 123 -14.89 -13.27 3.39
N ALA A 124 -13.59 -12.98 3.30
CA ALA A 124 -12.81 -13.27 2.09
C ALA A 124 -12.71 -14.77 1.82
N LYS A 125 -12.69 -15.61 2.86
CA LYS A 125 -12.71 -17.08 2.71
C LYS A 125 -14.01 -17.56 2.08
N VAL A 126 -15.15 -16.96 2.42
CA VAL A 126 -16.45 -17.29 1.83
C VAL A 126 -16.48 -16.90 0.35
N LEU A 127 -15.92 -15.76 0.02
CA LEU A 127 -15.87 -15.24 -1.36
C LEU A 127 -14.81 -15.94 -2.23
N GLN A 128 -13.84 -16.60 -1.64
CA GLN A 128 -12.88 -17.46 -2.34
C GLN A 128 -13.45 -18.85 -2.63
N ASN A 129 -14.62 -19.17 -2.08
CA ASN A 129 -15.30 -20.45 -2.36
C ASN A 129 -15.77 -20.50 -3.83
N ASN A 130 -15.71 -21.69 -4.43
CA ASN A 130 -16.11 -21.93 -5.83
C ASN A 130 -17.63 -21.91 -6.10
N SER A 131 -18.44 -21.45 -5.15
CA SER A 131 -19.90 -21.35 -5.34
C SER A 131 -20.26 -20.37 -6.48
N ILE A 132 -21.35 -20.62 -7.18
CA ILE A 132 -21.87 -19.75 -8.25
C ILE A 132 -22.12 -18.34 -7.72
N PHE A 133 -22.64 -18.23 -6.50
CA PHE A 133 -22.93 -16.97 -5.84
C PHE A 133 -21.64 -16.15 -5.58
N ALA A 134 -20.58 -16.80 -5.07
CA ALA A 134 -19.28 -16.15 -4.87
C ALA A 134 -18.67 -15.66 -6.21
N LYS A 135 -18.79 -16.44 -7.27
CA LYS A 135 -18.32 -16.06 -8.62
C LYS A 135 -19.06 -14.83 -9.17
N ILE A 136 -20.37 -14.74 -8.97
CA ILE A 136 -21.17 -13.58 -9.41
C ILE A 136 -20.74 -12.33 -8.63
N ILE A 137 -20.67 -12.41 -7.30
CA ILE A 137 -20.23 -11.27 -6.47
C ILE A 137 -18.80 -10.83 -6.84
N ASN A 138 -17.89 -11.79 -6.98
CA ASN A 138 -16.51 -11.49 -7.36
C ASN A 138 -16.43 -10.75 -8.70
N LYS A 139 -17.22 -11.18 -9.68
CA LYS A 139 -17.25 -10.52 -11.00
C LYS A 139 -17.82 -9.10 -10.97
N LEU A 140 -18.80 -8.85 -10.10
CA LEU A 140 -19.48 -7.54 -10.04
C LEU A 140 -18.76 -6.53 -9.16
N VAL A 141 -18.09 -6.97 -8.09
CA VAL A 141 -17.60 -6.09 -7.02
C VAL A 141 -16.07 -5.99 -7.00
N PHE A 142 -15.38 -7.06 -7.38
CA PHE A 142 -13.93 -7.15 -7.22
C PHE A 142 -13.19 -7.11 -8.56
N HIS A 143 -12.01 -6.52 -8.54
CA HIS A 143 -11.09 -6.61 -9.67
C HIS A 143 -10.38 -7.98 -9.66
N THR A 144 -10.09 -8.49 -10.84
CA THR A 144 -9.20 -9.66 -10.97
C THR A 144 -7.77 -9.25 -10.59
N PRO A 145 -6.90 -10.20 -10.20
CA PRO A 145 -5.48 -9.91 -9.96
C PRO A 145 -4.79 -9.23 -11.15
N HIS A 146 -5.17 -9.59 -12.38
CA HIS A 146 -4.66 -8.96 -13.59
C HIS A 146 -5.07 -7.48 -13.67
N GLN A 147 -6.35 -7.17 -13.45
CA GLN A 147 -6.83 -5.79 -13.41
C GLN A 147 -6.15 -5.00 -12.29
N ALA A 148 -6.01 -5.60 -11.10
CA ALA A 148 -5.36 -4.99 -9.96
C ALA A 148 -3.90 -4.57 -10.23
N ALA A 149 -3.19 -5.33 -11.07
CA ALA A 149 -1.82 -5.01 -11.46
C ALA A 149 -1.72 -3.79 -12.41
N MET A 150 -2.83 -3.39 -13.06
CA MET A 150 -2.80 -2.32 -14.06
C MET A 150 -2.40 -0.97 -13.47
N SER A 151 -2.82 -0.64 -12.24
CA SER A 151 -2.42 0.61 -11.58
C SER A 151 -0.91 0.68 -11.35
N ALA A 152 -0.30 -0.43 -10.91
CA ALA A 152 1.14 -0.52 -10.73
C ALA A 152 1.89 -0.47 -12.08
N LEU A 153 1.38 -1.13 -13.11
CA LEU A 153 1.93 -1.05 -14.46
C LEU A 153 1.85 0.37 -15.01
N MET A 154 0.70 1.04 -14.87
CA MET A 154 0.54 2.44 -15.26
C MET A 154 1.51 3.35 -14.52
N ALA A 155 1.63 3.21 -13.20
CA ALA A 155 2.59 3.97 -12.40
C ALA A 155 4.06 3.72 -12.85
N THR A 156 4.35 2.51 -13.36
CA THR A 156 5.70 2.13 -13.80
C THR A 156 6.03 2.67 -15.20
N THR A 157 5.08 2.61 -16.14
CA THR A 157 5.38 2.77 -17.58
C THR A 157 4.84 4.06 -18.19
N SER A 158 3.77 4.65 -17.62
CA SER A 158 3.15 5.82 -18.23
C SER A 158 4.01 7.07 -18.09
N LEU A 159 4.17 7.81 -19.19
CA LEU A 159 4.86 9.09 -19.23
C LEU A 159 4.00 10.26 -18.68
N SER A 160 2.70 10.07 -18.58
CA SER A 160 1.79 11.09 -18.04
C SER A 160 1.76 11.12 -16.51
N VAL A 161 2.20 10.05 -15.83
CA VAL A 161 2.25 9.96 -14.38
C VAL A 161 3.46 10.71 -13.84
N LYS A 162 3.22 11.58 -12.88
CA LYS A 162 4.22 12.46 -12.27
C LYS A 162 4.55 12.00 -10.84
N GLY A 163 5.69 12.47 -10.35
CA GLY A 163 6.05 12.30 -8.94
C GLY A 163 5.01 12.93 -8.02
N GLY A 164 4.65 12.23 -6.95
CA GLY A 164 3.60 12.59 -6.01
C GLY A 164 2.19 12.09 -6.37
N ASP A 165 1.98 11.58 -7.59
CA ASP A 165 0.66 11.08 -8.01
C ASP A 165 0.21 9.87 -7.20
N PHE A 166 -1.12 9.76 -7.05
CA PHE A 166 -1.80 8.59 -6.53
C PHE A 166 -2.62 7.94 -7.65
N VAL A 167 -2.09 6.85 -8.20
CA VAL A 167 -2.66 6.15 -9.36
C VAL A 167 -3.57 5.02 -8.89
N GLY A 168 -4.79 4.98 -9.37
CA GLY A 168 -5.76 3.96 -8.97
C GLY A 168 -6.57 3.40 -10.12
N LEU A 169 -7.27 2.30 -9.84
CA LEU A 169 -8.37 1.84 -10.67
C LEU A 169 -9.67 2.49 -10.18
N ASP A 170 -10.53 2.85 -11.11
CA ASP A 170 -11.88 3.28 -10.76
C ASP A 170 -12.62 2.18 -10.00
N THR A 171 -13.46 2.55 -9.05
CA THR A 171 -14.37 1.62 -8.39
C THR A 171 -15.34 1.08 -9.44
N LYS A 172 -15.51 -0.25 -9.44
CA LYS A 172 -16.56 -0.88 -10.24
C LYS A 172 -17.93 -0.53 -9.71
#